data_e61052b669611f0d03f6d29eed5714c7
#
_entry.id   e61052b669611f0d03f6d29eed5714c7
#
_cell.length_a   1.000
_cell.length_b   1.000
_cell.length_c   1.000
_cell.angle_alpha   90.00
_cell.angle_beta   90.00
_cell.angle_gamma   90.00
#
_symmetry.space_group_name_H-M   'P 1'
#
loop_
_entity.id
_entity.type
_entity.pdbx_description
1 polymer ?
#
loop_
_entity_poly.entity_id
_entity_poly.type
_entity_poly.pdbx_seq_one_letter_code
_entity_poly.pdbx_strand_id
1 'polypeptide(L)'
;MRRAMFVSILFLGGCSAMTQDACGGANWYEVGERDGLNGIPPRIDTYAYQCSRQNVQVSEADYLNGWWIGNATYRDRTAGSESN
;
A
#
# COMPACT_ATOMS: atom_id res chain seq x y z
N MET A 1 8.21 20.37 -35.16
CA MET A 1 8.17 20.06 -34.76
C MET A 1 8.25 19.50 -33.94
N ARG A 2 8.29 19.16 -33.58
CA ARG A 2 8.26 18.61 -32.87
C ARG A 2 8.27 18.16 -31.92
N ARG A 3 8.33 18.00 -31.51
CA ARG A 3 8.34 17.59 -30.67
C ARG A 3 8.16 17.02 -29.79
N ALA A 4 8.09 16.76 -29.54
CA ALA A 4 7.83 16.24 -28.71
C ALA A 4 7.90 15.61 -27.89
N MET A 5 7.99 15.34 -27.54
CA MET A 5 7.90 14.72 -26.72
C MET A 5 8.04 14.25 -25.78
N PHE A 6 8.20 14.00 -25.38
CA PHE A 6 8.30 13.49 -24.48
C PHE A 6 8.19 13.10 -23.55
N VAL A 7 8.21 13.02 -23.44
CA VAL A 7 8.09 12.78 -22.53
C VAL A 7 7.81 12.13 -21.61
N SER A 8 7.55 11.81 -21.20
CA SER A 8 7.14 11.32 -20.26
C SER A 8 7.48 10.41 -19.53
N ILE A 9 7.85 10.03 -19.34
CA ILE A 9 8.14 9.27 -18.71
C ILE A 9 8.29 9.06 -17.55
N LEU A 10 8.27 9.07 -17.15
CA LEU A 10 8.44 8.92 -16.24
C LEU A 10 8.17 8.39 -15.32
N PHE A 11 7.93 8.08 -14.94
CA PHE A 11 7.66 7.69 -13.95
C PHE A 11 7.63 6.80 -13.58
N LEU A 12 7.73 6.64 -13.67
CA LEU A 12 7.55 5.81 -13.35
C LEU A 12 7.85 5.07 -12.41
N GLY A 13 8.19 4.59 -12.36
CA GLY A 13 8.44 3.50 -11.60
C GLY A 13 8.89 3.70 -10.23
N GLY A 14 9.04 4.75 -9.80
CA GLY A 14 9.64 4.99 -8.52
C GLY A 14 8.85 4.49 -7.35
N CYS A 15 7.76 3.84 -7.56
CA CYS A 15 6.92 3.43 -6.46
C CYS A 15 7.33 2.12 -5.83
N SER A 16 8.46 1.56 -6.17
CA SER A 16 8.77 0.20 -5.74
C SER A 16 9.22 0.11 -4.30
N ALA A 17 9.65 1.20 -3.67
CA ALA A 17 10.12 1.15 -2.29
C ALA A 17 9.67 2.38 -1.55
N MET A 18 9.45 2.22 -0.26
CA MET A 18 9.06 3.35 0.56
C MET A 18 10.28 4.20 0.87
N THR A 19 10.08 5.50 0.82
CA THR A 19 11.12 6.43 1.21
C THR A 19 11.17 6.56 2.72
N GLN A 20 12.22 7.18 3.22
CA GLN A 20 12.32 7.42 4.65
C GLN A 20 11.16 8.28 5.15
N ASP A 21 10.78 9.29 4.38
CA ASP A 21 9.65 10.12 4.76
C ASP A 21 8.36 9.31 4.81
N ALA A 22 8.16 8.45 3.81
CA ALA A 22 6.96 7.63 3.79
C ALA A 22 6.94 6.67 4.97
N CYS A 23 8.08 6.06 5.28
CA CYS A 23 8.14 5.14 6.42
C CYS A 23 7.89 5.86 7.73
N GLY A 24 8.54 7.01 7.92
CA GLY A 24 8.44 7.73 9.19
C GLY A 24 7.10 8.39 9.40
N GLY A 25 6.45 8.80 8.31
CA GLY A 25 5.16 9.45 8.41
C GLY A 25 3.97 8.55 8.14
N ALA A 26 4.19 7.26 7.98
CA ALA A 26 3.11 6.37 7.60
C ALA A 26 2.14 6.17 8.76
N ASN A 27 0.86 6.18 8.43
CA ASN A 27 -0.18 5.71 9.34
C ASN A 27 -0.42 4.25 8.98
N TRP A 28 0.13 3.35 9.79
CA TRP A 28 0.13 1.94 9.41
C TRP A 28 -1.26 1.33 9.38
N TYR A 29 -2.19 1.85 10.19
CA TYR A 29 -3.57 1.43 10.09
C TYR A 29 -4.12 1.73 8.70
N GLU A 30 -3.90 2.95 8.21
CA GLU A 30 -4.39 3.33 6.89
C GLU A 30 -3.73 2.53 5.78
N VAL A 31 -2.44 2.26 5.93
CA VAL A 31 -1.74 1.45 4.93
C VAL A 31 -2.38 0.06 4.86
N GLY A 32 -2.62 -0.53 6.01
CA GLY A 32 -3.26 -1.83 6.05
C GLY A 32 -4.67 -1.80 5.50
N GLU A 33 -5.42 -0.79 5.88
CA GLU A 33 -6.79 -0.66 5.40
C GLU A 33 -6.84 -0.58 3.89
N ARG A 34 -5.95 0.20 3.30
CA ARG A 34 -5.89 0.33 1.85
C ARG A 34 -5.55 -0.98 1.18
N ASP A 35 -4.56 -1.70 1.72
CA ASP A 35 -4.21 -3.00 1.17
C ASP A 35 -5.38 -3.96 1.25
N GLY A 36 -6.06 -3.98 2.39
CA GLY A 36 -7.21 -4.85 2.57
C GLY A 36 -8.35 -4.51 1.64
N LEU A 37 -8.62 -3.22 1.47
CA LEU A 37 -9.67 -2.76 0.55
C LEU A 37 -9.41 -3.17 -0.88
N ASN A 38 -8.15 -3.30 -1.25
CA ASN A 38 -7.77 -3.67 -2.61
C ASN A 38 -7.59 -5.16 -2.78
N GLY A 39 -7.90 -5.94 -1.76
CA GLY A 39 -7.77 -7.39 -1.85
C GLY A 39 -6.35 -7.89 -1.86
N ILE A 40 -5.41 -7.06 -1.43
CA ILE A 40 -4.01 -7.43 -1.40
C ILE A 40 -3.75 -8.22 -0.12
N PRO A 41 -3.11 -9.38 -0.20
CA PRO A 41 -2.78 -10.11 1.03
C PRO A 41 -1.90 -9.29 1.95
N PRO A 42 -1.94 -9.56 3.25
CA PRO A 42 -1.08 -8.81 4.19
C PRO A 42 0.38 -8.92 3.78
N ARG A 43 1.06 -7.77 3.77
CA ARG A 43 2.45 -7.72 3.34
C ARG A 43 3.26 -6.82 4.26
N ILE A 44 2.97 -6.89 5.55
CA ILE A 44 3.71 -6.07 6.51
C ILE A 44 5.19 -6.41 6.50
N ASP A 45 5.55 -7.65 6.19
CA ASP A 45 6.95 -8.03 6.13
C ASP A 45 7.70 -7.24 5.09
N THR A 46 7.07 -6.97 3.95
CA THR A 46 7.68 -6.17 2.91
C THR A 46 7.94 -4.75 3.40
N TYR A 47 6.94 -4.16 4.04
CA TYR A 47 7.10 -2.81 4.58
C TYR A 47 8.15 -2.79 5.68
N ALA A 48 8.13 -3.80 6.54
CA ALA A 48 9.10 -3.85 7.63
C ALA A 48 10.51 -3.91 7.09
N TYR A 49 10.73 -4.71 6.06
CA TYR A 49 12.06 -4.81 5.45
C TYR A 49 12.48 -3.47 4.86
N GLN A 50 11.60 -2.86 4.08
CA GLN A 50 11.94 -1.59 3.43
C GLN A 50 12.19 -0.48 4.42
N CYS A 51 11.39 -0.42 5.47
CA CYS A 51 11.50 0.68 6.43
C CYS A 51 12.63 0.45 7.42
N SER A 52 12.96 -0.81 7.72
CA SER A 52 14.07 -1.06 8.63
C SER A 52 15.40 -0.61 8.03
N ARG A 53 15.52 -0.64 6.72
CA ARG A 53 16.72 -0.16 6.05
C ARG A 53 16.93 1.33 6.26
N GLN A 54 15.90 2.01 6.72
CA GLN A 54 15.94 3.44 6.97
C GLN A 54 15.78 3.74 8.46
N ASN A 55 15.96 2.71 9.28
CA ASN A 55 15.88 2.83 10.75
C ASN A 55 14.51 3.27 11.22
N VAL A 56 13.48 2.87 10.50
CA VAL A 56 12.09 3.14 10.89
C VAL A 56 11.40 1.83 11.18
N GLN A 57 10.74 1.76 12.32
CA GLN A 57 10.03 0.58 12.74
C GLN A 57 8.56 0.71 12.36
N VAL A 58 8.01 -0.34 11.74
CA VAL A 58 6.61 -0.32 11.36
C VAL A 58 5.76 -0.90 12.50
N SER A 59 4.48 -0.53 12.53
CA SER A 59 3.56 -1.07 13.51
C SER A 59 2.76 -2.17 12.84
N GLU A 60 3.17 -3.41 13.11
CA GLU A 60 2.48 -4.56 12.56
C GLU A 60 1.05 -4.64 13.08
N ALA A 61 0.86 -4.37 14.37
CA ALA A 61 -0.48 -4.44 14.94
C ALA A 61 -1.43 -3.46 14.28
N ASP A 62 -0.98 -2.22 14.08
CA ASP A 62 -1.82 -1.23 13.44
C ASP A 62 -2.15 -1.63 12.01
N TYR A 63 -1.12 -2.09 11.30
CA TYR A 63 -1.31 -2.51 9.92
C TYR A 63 -2.36 -3.62 9.84
N LEU A 64 -2.23 -4.65 10.66
CA LEU A 64 -3.14 -5.77 10.58
C LEU A 64 -4.56 -5.39 10.99
N ASN A 65 -4.70 -4.51 11.98
CA ASN A 65 -6.02 -4.04 12.35
C ASN A 65 -6.69 -3.32 11.19
N GLY A 66 -5.94 -2.46 10.51
CA GLY A 66 -6.49 -1.79 9.35
C GLY A 66 -6.80 -2.77 8.22
N TRP A 67 -5.89 -3.71 8.01
CA TRP A 67 -6.06 -4.68 6.93
C TRP A 67 -7.36 -5.47 7.10
N TRP A 68 -7.62 -5.92 8.33
CA TRP A 68 -8.84 -6.71 8.55
C TRP A 68 -10.09 -5.89 8.25
N ILE A 69 -10.09 -4.63 8.64
CA ILE A 69 -11.24 -3.75 8.38
C ILE A 69 -11.42 -3.55 6.87
N GLY A 70 -10.33 -3.21 6.17
CA GLY A 70 -10.41 -2.99 4.74
C GLY A 70 -10.79 -4.24 3.98
N ASN A 71 -10.25 -5.38 4.40
CA ASN A 71 -10.54 -6.62 3.70
C ASN A 71 -11.97 -7.07 3.92
N ALA A 72 -12.55 -6.79 5.08
CA ALA A 72 -13.95 -7.09 5.30
C ALA A 72 -14.83 -6.36 4.29
N THR A 73 -14.52 -5.10 4.04
CA THR A 73 -15.24 -4.33 3.04
C THR A 73 -15.04 -4.91 1.63
N TYR A 74 -13.80 -5.27 1.32
CA TYR A 74 -13.51 -5.86 0.02
C TYR A 74 -14.33 -7.13 -0.19
N ARG A 75 -14.39 -7.99 0.82
CA ARG A 75 -15.13 -9.24 0.71
C ARG A 75 -16.61 -9.00 0.59
N ASP A 76 -17.13 -8.01 1.33
CA ASP A 76 -18.55 -7.68 1.21
C ASP A 76 -18.89 -7.24 -0.19
N ARG A 77 -18.05 -6.42 -0.78
CA ARG A 77 -18.33 -5.91 -2.11
C ARG A 77 -18.25 -7.00 -3.17
N THR A 78 -17.26 -7.88 -3.05
CA THR A 78 -17.12 -8.94 -4.04
C THR A 78 -18.19 -9.99 -3.84
N ALA A 79 -18.56 -10.31 -2.60
CA ALA A 79 -19.62 -11.27 -2.36
C ALA A 79 -20.95 -10.73 -2.86
N GLY A 80 -21.20 -9.44 -2.64
CA GLY A 80 -22.41 -8.83 -3.15
C GLY A 80 -22.49 -8.89 -4.66
N SER A 81 -21.37 -8.64 -5.32
CA SER A 81 -21.32 -8.74 -6.78
C SER A 81 -21.58 -10.16 -7.24
N GLU A 82 -21.04 -11.11 -6.54
CA GLU A 82 -21.15 -12.49 -6.96
C GLU A 82 -22.53 -13.06 -6.75
N SER A 83 -23.23 -12.56 -5.77
CA SER A 83 -24.55 -13.11 -5.47
C SER A 83 -25.58 -12.69 -6.50
N ASN A 84 -25.22 -11.85 -7.41
CA ASN A 84 -26.08 -11.51 -8.52
C ASN A 84 -25.75 -12.36 -9.72
#